data_22d7d056d1bea90598c1a5132e1f397a
#
_entry.id   22d7d056d1bea90598c1a5132e1f397a
#
_cell.length_a   1.000
_cell.length_b   1.000
_cell.length_c   1.000
_cell.angle_alpha   90.00
_cell.angle_beta   90.00
_cell.angle_gamma   90.00
#
_symmetry.space_group_name_H-M   'P 1'
#
loop_
_entity.id
_entity.type
_entity.pdbx_description
1 polymer ?
#
loop_
_entity_poly.entity_id
_entity_poly.type
_entity_poly.pdbx_seq_one_letter_code
_entity_poly.pdbx_strand_id
1 'polypeptide(L)'
;MEKLRANLKYSEVTERVIGVFFDVYNELGFDFLESTYSTAMMLSLQDCGLEVARQVAIPVWFRGKKIGPYFADLLVEHKVLLELKAGRWLEPAHEAQLLHYLRATEIEIGLLLNFGLSPQFRRLIFDNERKKIRGNPCKSVAEVFA
;
A
#
# COMPACT_ATOMS: atom_id res chain seq x y z
N MET A 1 -11.76 -9.41 17.21
CA MET A 1 -12.47 -10.38 16.38
C MET A 1 -12.68 -9.88 14.96
N GLU A 2 -13.22 -8.68 14.76
CA GLU A 2 -13.34 -8.10 13.42
C GLU A 2 -12.00 -7.84 12.74
N LYS A 3 -10.99 -7.39 13.47
CA LYS A 3 -9.61 -7.26 12.97
C LYS A 3 -9.05 -8.58 12.47
N LEU A 4 -9.36 -9.67 13.15
CA LEU A 4 -8.93 -11.00 12.76
C LEU A 4 -9.62 -11.46 11.48
N ARG A 5 -10.92 -11.14 11.33
CA ARG A 5 -11.70 -11.48 10.14
C ARG A 5 -11.23 -10.69 8.92
N ALA A 6 -11.01 -9.39 9.05
CA ALA A 6 -10.47 -8.56 7.97
C ALA A 6 -9.06 -9.04 7.57
N ASN A 7 -8.25 -9.38 8.55
CA ASN A 7 -6.91 -9.92 8.34
C ASN A 7 -6.95 -11.25 7.60
N LEU A 8 -7.88 -12.15 7.96
CA LEU A 8 -8.08 -13.42 7.29
C LEU A 8 -8.65 -13.24 5.88
N LYS A 9 -9.56 -12.27 5.70
CA LYS A 9 -10.19 -11.99 4.41
C LYS A 9 -9.20 -11.62 3.32
N TYR A 10 -8.15 -10.88 3.66
CA TYR A 10 -7.15 -10.40 2.70
C TYR A 10 -5.83 -11.17 2.77
N SER A 11 -5.72 -12.15 3.67
CA SER A 11 -4.47 -12.91 3.85
C SER A 11 -4.07 -13.70 2.62
N GLU A 12 -5.01 -14.21 1.87
CA GLU A 12 -4.74 -14.93 0.62
C GLU A 12 -4.05 -14.03 -0.40
N VAL A 13 -4.53 -12.81 -0.56
CA VAL A 13 -3.92 -11.83 -1.47
C VAL A 13 -2.53 -11.42 -0.98
N THR A 14 -2.40 -11.11 0.29
CA THR A 14 -1.10 -10.67 0.85
C THR A 14 -0.05 -11.77 0.79
N GLU A 15 -0.42 -13.02 1.06
CA GLU A 15 0.49 -14.16 0.96
C GLU A 15 1.00 -14.36 -0.48
N ARG A 16 0.11 -14.22 -1.46
CA ARG A 16 0.49 -14.34 -2.87
C ARG A 16 1.42 -13.21 -3.30
N VAL A 17 1.13 -11.99 -2.83
CA VAL A 17 1.99 -10.82 -3.12
C VAL A 17 3.38 -11.03 -2.51
N ILE A 18 3.45 -11.47 -1.27
CA ILE A 18 4.73 -11.73 -0.59
C ILE A 18 5.52 -12.83 -1.32
N GLY A 19 4.85 -13.90 -1.75
CA GLY A 19 5.47 -14.95 -2.55
C GLY A 19 6.07 -14.42 -3.84
N VAL A 20 5.31 -13.62 -4.58
CA VAL A 20 5.79 -12.98 -5.81
C VAL A 20 6.96 -12.04 -5.52
N PHE A 21 6.90 -11.30 -4.43
CA PHE A 21 7.99 -10.40 -3.99
C PHE A 21 9.30 -11.17 -3.84
N PHE A 22 9.29 -12.30 -3.15
CA PHE A 22 10.48 -13.12 -2.98
C PHE A 22 10.96 -13.70 -4.31
N ASP A 23 10.05 -14.12 -5.18
CA ASP A 23 10.40 -14.64 -6.50
C ASP A 23 11.10 -13.57 -7.35
N VAL A 24 10.55 -12.36 -7.37
CA VAL A 24 11.15 -11.23 -8.09
C VAL A 24 12.52 -10.89 -7.51
N TYR A 25 12.64 -10.84 -6.18
CA TYR A 25 13.92 -10.58 -5.53
C TYR A 25 14.95 -11.65 -5.88
N ASN A 26 14.56 -12.92 -5.89
CA ASN A 26 15.46 -14.03 -6.19
C ASN A 26 15.96 -13.97 -7.64
N GLU A 27 15.15 -13.47 -8.56
CA GLU A 27 15.56 -13.34 -9.96
C GLU A 27 16.41 -12.11 -10.22
N LEU A 28 16.01 -10.94 -9.67
CA LEU A 28 16.64 -9.66 -9.97
C LEU A 28 17.76 -9.29 -8.98
N GLY A 29 17.59 -9.68 -7.72
CA GLY A 29 18.52 -9.28 -6.68
C GLY A 29 18.44 -7.82 -6.31
N PHE A 30 19.48 -7.34 -5.68
CA PHE A 30 19.63 -5.98 -5.19
C PHE A 30 20.20 -5.05 -6.28
N ASP A 31 19.96 -3.74 -6.15
CA ASP A 31 20.62 -2.67 -6.90
C ASP A 31 20.00 -2.30 -8.25
N PHE A 32 18.71 -2.53 -8.40
CA PHE A 32 17.94 -1.94 -9.50
C PHE A 32 17.15 -0.72 -9.01
N LEU A 33 16.60 0.04 -9.97
CA LEU A 33 15.72 1.16 -9.66
C LEU A 33 14.36 0.68 -9.14
N GLU A 34 13.70 1.49 -8.33
CA GLU A 34 12.36 1.18 -7.84
C GLU A 34 11.38 0.92 -8.99
N SER A 35 11.50 1.69 -10.07
CA SER A 35 10.65 1.50 -11.27
C SER A 35 10.82 0.13 -11.91
N THR A 36 12.03 -0.42 -11.89
CA THR A 36 12.30 -1.77 -12.40
C THR A 36 11.56 -2.81 -11.58
N TYR A 37 11.64 -2.71 -10.26
CA TYR A 37 10.95 -3.62 -9.36
C TYR A 37 9.43 -3.49 -9.45
N SER A 38 8.94 -2.25 -9.58
CA SER A 38 7.51 -2.00 -9.74
C SER A 38 6.95 -2.69 -10.99
N THR A 39 7.65 -2.57 -12.11
CA THR A 39 7.23 -3.22 -13.35
C THR A 39 7.31 -4.75 -13.23
N ALA A 40 8.38 -5.27 -12.65
CA ALA A 40 8.54 -6.71 -12.45
C ALA A 40 7.46 -7.28 -11.54
N MET A 41 7.14 -6.59 -10.45
CA MET A 41 6.05 -6.98 -9.55
C MET A 41 4.71 -6.99 -10.27
N MET A 42 4.41 -5.94 -11.02
CA MET A 42 3.16 -5.84 -11.78
C MET A 42 3.01 -7.02 -12.74
N LEU A 43 4.03 -7.29 -13.54
CA LEU A 43 4.00 -8.38 -14.52
C LEU A 43 3.83 -9.74 -13.84
N SER A 44 4.58 -9.97 -12.76
CA SER A 44 4.53 -11.24 -12.04
C SER A 44 3.18 -11.47 -11.35
N LEU A 45 2.61 -10.41 -10.76
CA LEU A 45 1.29 -10.50 -10.14
C LEU A 45 0.20 -10.76 -11.17
N GLN A 46 0.28 -10.10 -12.32
CA GLN A 46 -0.67 -10.33 -13.43
C GLN A 46 -0.55 -11.76 -13.97
N ASP A 47 0.65 -12.29 -14.07
CA ASP A 47 0.87 -13.69 -14.49
C ASP A 47 0.23 -14.68 -13.51
N CYS A 48 0.11 -14.31 -12.25
CA CYS A 48 -0.61 -15.09 -11.24
C CYS A 48 -2.13 -14.90 -11.28
N GLY A 49 -2.64 -14.14 -12.22
CA GLY A 49 -4.07 -13.88 -12.36
C GLY A 49 -4.62 -12.81 -11.43
N LEU A 50 -3.77 -12.02 -10.82
CA LEU A 50 -4.19 -10.93 -9.93
C LEU A 50 -4.38 -9.64 -10.72
N GLU A 51 -5.41 -8.90 -10.35
CA GLU A 51 -5.67 -7.58 -10.91
C GLU A 51 -4.77 -6.54 -10.23
N VAL A 52 -4.03 -5.77 -11.03
CA VAL A 52 -3.06 -4.79 -10.53
C VAL A 52 -3.27 -3.44 -11.21
N ALA A 53 -3.40 -2.40 -10.40
CA ALA A 53 -3.39 -1.02 -10.88
C ALA A 53 -2.06 -0.36 -10.47
N ARG A 54 -1.51 0.48 -11.36
CA ARG A 54 -0.26 1.20 -11.14
C ARG A 54 -0.50 2.66 -10.85
N GLN A 55 0.40 3.26 -10.09
CA GLN A 55 0.41 4.71 -9.83
C GLN A 55 -0.97 5.19 -9.42
N VAL A 56 -1.47 4.59 -8.35
CA VAL A 56 -2.84 4.84 -7.88
C VAL A 56 -2.88 6.16 -7.13
N ALA A 57 -3.72 7.08 -7.58
CA ALA A 57 -3.87 8.38 -6.95
C ALA A 57 -4.42 8.26 -5.53
N ILE A 58 -3.74 8.90 -4.60
CA ILE A 58 -4.14 8.95 -3.19
C ILE A 58 -4.74 10.33 -2.92
N PRO A 59 -6.05 10.44 -2.72
CA PRO A 59 -6.68 11.73 -2.46
C PRO A 59 -6.42 12.18 -1.02
N VAL A 60 -5.67 13.25 -0.87
CA VAL A 60 -5.45 13.88 0.42
C VAL A 60 -6.15 15.22 0.44
N TRP A 61 -7.02 15.44 1.40
CA TRP A 61 -7.84 16.64 1.51
C TRP A 61 -7.37 17.51 2.68
N PHE A 62 -7.30 18.80 2.43
CA PHE A 62 -6.96 19.79 3.45
C PHE A 62 -7.84 21.02 3.26
N ARG A 63 -8.64 21.32 4.26
CA ARG A 63 -9.60 22.44 4.24
C ARG A 63 -10.49 22.43 2.99
N GLY A 64 -11.03 21.26 2.65
CA GLY A 64 -11.90 21.07 1.50
C GLY A 64 -11.20 21.09 0.15
N LYS A 65 -9.88 21.20 0.12
CA LYS A 65 -9.09 21.20 -1.10
C LYS A 65 -8.23 19.96 -1.20
N LYS A 66 -8.15 19.41 -2.40
CA LYS A 66 -7.31 18.26 -2.68
C LYS A 66 -5.87 18.73 -2.83
N ILE A 67 -4.97 18.17 -2.03
CA ILE A 67 -3.54 18.48 -2.07
C ILE A 67 -2.75 17.28 -2.60
N GLY A 68 -1.57 17.52 -3.05
CA GLY A 68 -0.71 16.53 -3.68
C GLY A 68 -0.26 17.06 -5.03
N PRO A 69 0.13 16.18 -5.99
CA PRO A 69 -0.30 14.78 -6.15
C PRO A 69 0.47 13.77 -5.29
N TYR A 70 -0.25 12.72 -4.84
CA TYR A 70 0.34 11.56 -4.18
C TYR A 70 -0.12 10.30 -4.89
N PHE A 71 0.78 9.32 -5.01
CA PHE A 71 0.49 8.07 -5.70
C PHE A 71 1.09 6.90 -4.95
N ALA A 72 0.32 5.83 -4.79
CA ALA A 72 0.85 4.55 -4.36
C ALA A 72 1.37 3.79 -5.59
N ASP A 73 2.38 2.96 -5.39
CA ASP A 73 3.02 2.25 -6.50
C ASP A 73 2.07 1.27 -7.19
N LEU A 74 1.46 0.38 -6.42
CA LEU A 74 0.55 -0.64 -6.93
C LEU A 74 -0.65 -0.83 -6.01
N LEU A 75 -1.76 -1.23 -6.59
CA LEU A 75 -2.95 -1.68 -5.85
C LEU A 75 -3.36 -3.03 -6.40
N VAL A 76 -3.40 -4.05 -5.54
CA VAL A 76 -3.69 -5.43 -5.92
C VAL A 76 -5.08 -5.82 -5.48
N GLU A 77 -5.89 -6.33 -6.42
CA GLU A 77 -7.25 -6.80 -6.21
C GLU A 77 -8.16 -5.76 -5.55
N HIS A 78 -7.88 -4.48 -5.77
CA HIS A 78 -8.59 -3.35 -5.13
C HIS A 78 -8.55 -3.37 -3.61
N LYS A 79 -7.65 -4.13 -2.99
CA LYS A 79 -7.67 -4.40 -1.55
C LYS A 79 -6.34 -4.17 -0.84
N VAL A 80 -5.22 -4.29 -1.54
CA VAL A 80 -3.90 -4.22 -0.92
C VAL A 80 -3.04 -3.19 -1.65
N LEU A 81 -2.66 -2.13 -0.94
CA LEU A 81 -1.72 -1.14 -1.45
C LEU A 81 -0.30 -1.66 -1.29
N LEU A 82 0.52 -1.49 -2.33
CA LEU A 82 1.93 -1.81 -2.28
C LEU A 82 2.75 -0.54 -2.44
N GLU A 83 3.71 -0.36 -1.55
CA GLU A 83 4.79 0.60 -1.69
C GLU A 83 6.11 -0.15 -1.83
N LEU A 84 6.85 0.15 -2.88
CA LEU A 84 8.12 -0.50 -3.18
C LEU A 84 9.26 0.45 -2.92
N LYS A 85 10.28 -0.07 -2.27
CA LYS A 85 11.51 0.66 -1.98
C LYS A 85 12.71 -0.17 -2.43
N ALA A 86 13.80 0.51 -2.73
CA ALA A 86 15.05 -0.11 -3.15
C ALA A 86 16.23 0.47 -2.34
N GLY A 87 16.04 0.61 -1.05
CA GLY A 87 17.04 1.08 -0.11
C GLY A 87 17.75 -0.08 0.57
N ARG A 88 18.85 0.19 1.26
CA ARG A 88 19.58 -0.85 1.96
C ARG A 88 18.72 -1.57 3.01
N TRP A 89 17.84 -0.82 3.67
CA TRP A 89 16.90 -1.32 4.67
C TRP A 89 15.66 -0.42 4.71
N LEU A 90 14.62 -0.94 5.35
CA LEU A 90 13.39 -0.17 5.57
C LEU A 90 13.59 0.84 6.69
N GLU A 91 13.08 2.05 6.47
CA GLU A 91 13.14 3.14 7.44
C GLU A 91 11.73 3.43 7.99
N PRO A 92 11.63 3.98 9.23
CA PRO A 92 10.33 4.35 9.79
C PRO A 92 9.52 5.31 8.92
N ALA A 93 10.19 6.20 8.16
CA ALA A 93 9.52 7.12 7.25
C ALA A 93 8.76 6.39 6.14
N HIS A 94 9.25 5.24 5.69
CA HIS A 94 8.58 4.42 4.68
C HIS A 94 7.27 3.85 5.21
N GLU A 95 7.28 3.36 6.44
CA GLU A 95 6.06 2.86 7.09
C GLU A 95 5.05 3.98 7.31
N ALA A 96 5.53 5.15 7.74
CA ALA A 96 4.67 6.32 7.95
C ALA A 96 3.99 6.75 6.65
N GLN A 97 4.70 6.71 5.52
CA GLN A 97 4.13 7.04 4.22
C GLN A 97 3.00 6.08 3.83
N LEU A 98 3.23 4.78 3.95
CA LEU A 98 2.20 3.79 3.63
C LEU A 98 1.00 3.92 4.56
N LEU A 99 1.25 4.10 5.85
CA LEU A 99 0.18 4.31 6.82
C LEU A 99 -0.66 5.54 6.47
N HIS A 100 -0.01 6.62 6.04
CA HIS A 100 -0.69 7.83 5.59
C HIS A 100 -1.62 7.52 4.41
N TYR A 101 -1.18 6.72 3.44
CA TYR A 101 -2.00 6.34 2.30
C TYR A 101 -3.19 5.47 2.70
N LEU A 102 -3.02 4.56 3.66
CA LEU A 102 -4.14 3.78 4.18
C LEU A 102 -5.17 4.68 4.90
N ARG A 103 -4.70 5.69 5.62
CA ARG A 103 -5.59 6.64 6.31
C ARG A 103 -6.37 7.51 5.33
N ALA A 104 -5.81 7.81 4.18
CA ALA A 104 -6.40 8.69 3.18
C ALA A 104 -7.35 7.97 2.21
N THR A 105 -7.41 6.65 2.23
CA THR A 105 -8.19 5.83 1.32
C THR A 105 -9.13 4.89 2.07
N GLU A 106 -9.95 4.15 1.34
CA GLU A 106 -10.76 3.07 1.91
C GLU A 106 -10.01 1.75 1.99
N ILE A 107 -8.76 1.72 1.55
CA ILE A 107 -7.93 0.53 1.62
C ILE A 107 -7.45 0.33 3.04
N GLU A 108 -7.57 -0.86 3.55
CA GLU A 108 -7.25 -1.19 4.94
C GLU A 108 -5.88 -1.85 5.12
N ILE A 109 -5.35 -2.46 4.07
CA ILE A 109 -4.12 -3.24 4.13
C ILE A 109 -3.10 -2.73 3.14
N GLY A 110 -1.88 -2.58 3.60
CA GLY A 110 -0.75 -2.23 2.77
C GLY A 110 0.46 -3.11 3.04
N LEU A 111 1.25 -3.31 2.02
CA LEU A 111 2.53 -3.99 2.11
C LEU A 111 3.62 -3.03 1.66
N LEU A 112 4.61 -2.89 2.51
CA LEU A 112 5.84 -2.18 2.20
C LEU A 112 6.88 -3.23 1.83
N LEU A 113 7.38 -3.19 0.61
CA LEU A 113 8.30 -4.17 0.06
C LEU A 113 9.64 -3.50 -0.24
N ASN A 114 10.70 -3.96 0.39
CA ASN A 114 12.03 -3.40 0.15
C ASN A 114 12.96 -4.39 -0.54
N PHE A 115 13.39 -4.01 -1.73
CA PHE A 115 14.39 -4.73 -2.53
C PHE A 115 15.78 -4.19 -2.14
N GLY A 116 16.19 -4.51 -0.91
CA GLY A 116 17.44 -4.06 -0.35
C GLY A 116 18.53 -5.14 -0.39
N LEU A 117 19.49 -5.02 0.51
CA LEU A 117 20.56 -6.02 0.65
C LEU A 117 20.00 -7.41 0.95
N SER A 118 18.87 -7.45 1.63
CA SER A 118 18.02 -8.64 1.79
C SER A 118 16.58 -8.22 1.56
N PRO A 119 15.70 -9.14 1.13
CA PRO A 119 14.29 -8.82 0.97
C PRO A 119 13.64 -8.60 2.34
N GLN A 120 13.03 -7.44 2.50
CA GLN A 120 12.32 -7.09 3.74
C GLN A 120 10.94 -6.58 3.39
N PHE A 121 9.97 -6.91 4.22
CA PHE A 121 8.62 -6.38 4.06
C PHE A 121 8.00 -6.04 5.41
N ARG A 122 7.00 -5.15 5.34
CA ARG A 122 6.14 -4.82 6.48
C ARG A 122 4.70 -4.86 6.02
N ARG A 123 3.85 -5.43 6.85
CA ARG A 123 2.41 -5.43 6.64
C ARG A 123 1.78 -4.44 7.58
N LEU A 124 1.01 -3.51 7.02
CA LEU A 124 0.31 -2.49 7.78
C LEU A 124 -1.20 -2.66 7.62
N ILE A 125 -1.92 -2.43 8.69
CA ILE A 125 -3.38 -2.50 8.72
C ILE A 125 -3.90 -1.22 9.36
N PHE A 126 -4.85 -0.60 8.69
CA PHE A 126 -5.59 0.53 9.24
C PHE A 126 -7.04 0.37 8.84
N ASP A 127 -7.87 -0.14 9.75
CA ASP A 127 -9.25 -0.46 9.42
C ASP A 127 -10.11 0.79 9.24
N ASN A 128 -11.14 0.66 8.40
CA ASN A 128 -12.01 1.77 8.01
C ASN A 128 -12.84 2.33 9.19
N GLU A 129 -13.13 1.51 10.19
CA GLU A 129 -13.82 1.98 11.38
C GLU A 129 -13.02 3.03 12.13
N ARG A 130 -11.72 2.85 12.25
CA ARG A 130 -10.83 3.83 12.88
C ARG A 130 -10.82 5.14 12.10
N LYS A 131 -10.90 5.07 10.77
CA LYS A 131 -10.98 6.26 9.91
C LYS A 131 -12.31 6.99 10.11
N LYS A 132 -13.39 6.28 10.23
CA LYS A 132 -14.72 6.84 10.48
C LYS A 132 -14.82 7.50 11.85
N ILE A 133 -14.27 6.89 12.88
CA ILE A 133 -14.26 7.42 14.26
C ILE A 133 -13.46 8.71 14.33
N ARG A 134 -12.31 8.76 13.69
CA ARG A 134 -11.48 9.97 13.65
C ARG A 134 -12.06 11.02 12.71
N GLY A 135 -12.87 10.59 11.75
CA GLY A 135 -13.43 11.43 10.71
C GLY A 135 -12.34 12.04 9.82
N ASN A 136 -12.73 12.47 8.63
CA ASN A 136 -11.97 13.47 7.91
C ASN A 136 -12.37 14.81 8.51
N PRO A 137 -11.52 15.50 9.29
CA PRO A 137 -11.91 16.72 9.96
C PRO A 137 -12.48 17.77 9.01
N CYS A 138 -11.97 17.82 7.78
CA CYS A 138 -12.46 18.73 6.76
C CYS A 138 -13.85 18.35 6.27
N LYS A 139 -14.09 17.07 6.06
CA LYS A 139 -15.40 16.57 5.66
C LYS A 139 -16.41 16.73 6.77
N SER A 140 -16.02 16.43 8.01
CA SER A 140 -16.84 16.62 9.19
C SER A 140 -17.23 18.08 9.37
N VAL A 141 -16.28 18.99 9.23
CA VAL A 141 -16.52 20.44 9.29
C VAL A 141 -17.41 20.89 8.15
N ALA A 142 -17.17 20.40 6.94
CA ALA A 142 -18.00 20.70 5.77
C ALA A 142 -19.43 20.20 5.94
N GLU A 143 -19.62 19.02 6.51
CA GLU A 143 -20.95 18.46 6.79
C GLU A 143 -21.67 19.24 7.88
N VAL A 144 -20.95 19.72 8.87
CA VAL A 144 -21.53 20.48 9.99
C VAL A 144 -21.90 21.91 9.56
N PHE A 145 -21.13 22.53 8.67
CA PHE A 145 -21.33 23.90 8.24
C PHE A 145 -21.97 24.04 6.85
N ALA A 146 -22.18 22.93 6.21
CA ALA A 146 -22.96 22.91 4.97
C ALA A 146 -24.44 22.78 5.31
#